data_e5cd8a39ff2c83d9854ee9e02d3670ba
#
_entry.id   e5cd8a39ff2c83d9854ee9e02d3670ba
#
_cell.length_a   1.000
_cell.length_b   1.000
_cell.length_c   1.000
_cell.angle_alpha   90.00
_cell.angle_beta   90.00
_cell.angle_gamma   90.00
#
_symmetry.space_group_name_H-M   'P 1'
#
loop_
_entity.id
_entity.type
_entity.pdbx_description
1 polymer ?
#
loop_
_entity_poly.entity_id
_entity_poly.type
_entity_poly.pdbx_seq_one_letter_code
_entity_poly.pdbx_strand_id
1 'polypeptide(L)'
;MNPSTKINPFLALLFHLFLVSSFLASPSALAQLYSADKGRVIYGHHHINTQNLDAHKRFWLEGLGGETRELGETRREVIAFPDVLVFLTEASPTSGTRGTIVNHVGFETTDIYADVARLQALGYAMITREELPETYEVIDGIGQRVAGNTIAYVLGPDDIKVELIENKEIAHNIQMHHIHWASEAGEDMRAWYAEHLGAISGLRIGQPAGQLPNVNLTFGPSETRLARTQGTVLDHIGFEVKDLKALCEELEAKGIVFDRPYVEIPALGLAIAFFTDPWGTYVELTEGLDSI
;
A
#
# COMPACT_ATOMS: atom_id res chain seq x y z
N MET A 1 -1.33 -94.89 7.32
CA MET A 1 -2.56 -94.39 6.73
C MET A 1 -2.62 -92.90 6.94
N ASN A 2 -2.50 -92.21 5.87
CA ASN A 2 -2.36 -90.74 5.84
C ASN A 2 -3.62 -90.17 5.16
N PRO A 3 -4.17 -89.09 5.58
CA PRO A 3 -4.80 -88.20 4.62
C PRO A 3 -4.16 -86.83 4.60
N SER A 4 -3.84 -86.46 3.40
CA SER A 4 -3.38 -85.17 2.97
C SER A 4 -4.40 -84.08 3.14
N THR A 5 -4.02 -82.95 3.73
CA THR A 5 -4.78 -81.71 3.72
C THR A 5 -4.20 -80.74 2.73
N LYS A 6 -4.96 -80.41 1.70
CA LYS A 6 -4.67 -79.38 0.72
C LYS A 6 -4.81 -78.02 1.33
N ILE A 7 -3.76 -77.20 1.24
CA ILE A 7 -3.79 -75.79 1.59
C ILE A 7 -4.14 -74.99 0.34
N ASN A 8 -5.20 -74.21 0.45
CA ASN A 8 -5.69 -73.26 -0.56
C ASN A 8 -4.92 -71.96 -0.44
N PRO A 9 -4.32 -71.41 -1.54
CA PRO A 9 -3.66 -70.14 -1.44
C PRO A 9 -4.69 -68.99 -1.48
N PHE A 10 -4.83 -68.29 -0.39
CA PHE A 10 -5.56 -67.03 -0.34
C PHE A 10 -4.84 -65.96 -1.15
N LEU A 11 -5.54 -65.48 -2.16
CA LEU A 11 -5.18 -64.38 -3.02
C LEU A 11 -5.21 -63.07 -2.20
N ALA A 12 -4.05 -62.54 -1.83
CA ALA A 12 -3.92 -61.25 -1.18
C ALA A 12 -4.08 -60.12 -2.22
N LEU A 13 -5.26 -59.54 -2.29
CA LEU A 13 -5.56 -58.35 -3.10
C LEU A 13 -5.06 -57.11 -2.34
N LEU A 14 -3.89 -56.62 -2.71
CA LEU A 14 -3.35 -55.32 -2.22
C LEU A 14 -4.12 -54.19 -2.89
N PHE A 15 -5.05 -53.59 -2.16
CA PHE A 15 -5.67 -52.33 -2.50
C PHE A 15 -4.65 -51.21 -2.21
N HIS A 16 -4.01 -50.68 -3.27
CA HIS A 16 -3.30 -49.45 -3.19
C HIS A 16 -4.29 -48.30 -3.15
N LEU A 17 -4.52 -47.75 -1.95
CA LEU A 17 -5.30 -46.56 -1.76
C LEU A 17 -4.41 -45.36 -2.20
N PHE A 18 -4.58 -44.91 -3.44
CA PHE A 18 -4.04 -43.63 -3.88
C PHE A 18 -4.78 -42.52 -3.14
N LEU A 19 -4.16 -41.99 -2.08
CA LEU A 19 -4.58 -40.73 -1.47
C LEU A 19 -4.24 -39.61 -2.48
N VAL A 20 -5.20 -39.25 -3.33
CA VAL A 20 -5.14 -38.00 -4.09
C VAL A 20 -5.35 -36.88 -3.06
N SER A 21 -4.27 -36.34 -2.52
CA SER A 21 -4.29 -35.07 -1.81
C SER A 21 -4.69 -33.99 -2.82
N SER A 22 -5.99 -33.72 -2.90
CA SER A 22 -6.48 -32.51 -3.55
C SER A 22 -5.94 -31.34 -2.75
N PHE A 23 -4.85 -30.74 -3.19
CA PHE A 23 -4.50 -29.37 -2.81
C PHE A 23 -5.65 -28.50 -3.31
N LEU A 24 -6.62 -28.23 -2.45
CA LEU A 24 -7.51 -27.12 -2.61
C LEU A 24 -6.61 -25.88 -2.47
N ALA A 25 -6.13 -25.38 -3.60
CA ALA A 25 -5.62 -24.02 -3.64
C ALA A 25 -6.75 -23.13 -3.10
N SER A 26 -6.57 -22.59 -1.92
CA SER A 26 -7.44 -21.53 -1.44
C SER A 26 -7.47 -20.48 -2.54
N PRO A 27 -8.63 -20.01 -3.00
CA PRO A 27 -8.64 -18.88 -3.93
C PRO A 27 -7.85 -17.77 -3.24
N SER A 28 -6.76 -17.35 -3.86
CA SER A 28 -6.05 -16.14 -3.44
C SER A 28 -7.11 -15.05 -3.36
N ALA A 29 -7.34 -14.49 -2.18
CA ALA A 29 -8.22 -13.34 -2.06
C ALA A 29 -7.60 -12.28 -2.96
N LEU A 30 -8.29 -11.98 -4.07
CA LEU A 30 -7.80 -11.02 -5.05
C LEU A 30 -7.62 -9.69 -4.33
N ALA A 31 -6.46 -9.05 -4.52
CA ALA A 31 -6.24 -7.71 -4.03
C ALA A 31 -7.34 -6.81 -4.65
N GLN A 32 -8.11 -6.15 -3.82
CA GLN A 32 -9.22 -5.30 -4.22
C GLN A 32 -9.13 -4.01 -3.44
N LEU A 33 -9.38 -2.90 -4.13
CA LEU A 33 -9.51 -1.61 -3.46
C LEU A 33 -10.72 -1.63 -2.54
N TYR A 34 -10.60 -0.98 -1.38
CA TYR A 34 -11.70 -0.81 -0.45
C TYR A 34 -12.88 -0.10 -1.16
N SER A 35 -14.10 -0.63 -1.03
CA SER A 35 -15.25 -0.08 -1.75
C SER A 35 -15.64 1.30 -1.23
N ALA A 36 -15.78 2.28 -2.13
CA ALA A 36 -16.24 3.63 -1.82
C ALA A 36 -17.65 3.67 -1.20
N ASP A 37 -18.43 2.61 -1.31
CA ASP A 37 -19.72 2.46 -0.62
C ASP A 37 -19.60 2.43 0.91
N LYS A 38 -18.43 2.09 1.43
CA LYS A 38 -18.17 2.00 2.87
C LYS A 38 -17.58 3.28 3.47
N GLY A 39 -17.29 4.28 2.63
CA GLY A 39 -16.84 5.59 3.04
C GLY A 39 -16.92 6.56 1.86
N ARG A 40 -17.23 7.84 2.11
CA ARG A 40 -17.32 8.84 1.03
C ARG A 40 -15.98 9.07 0.36
N VAL A 41 -14.90 9.03 1.15
CA VAL A 41 -13.51 9.17 0.72
C VAL A 41 -12.72 8.01 1.33
N ILE A 42 -12.00 7.30 0.50
CA ILE A 42 -11.08 6.22 0.90
C ILE A 42 -9.73 6.46 0.23
N TYR A 43 -8.69 5.79 0.70
CA TYR A 43 -7.42 5.83 0.00
C TYR A 43 -7.49 4.99 -1.28
N GLY A 44 -6.99 5.53 -2.38
CA GLY A 44 -7.08 4.92 -3.70
C GLY A 44 -5.74 4.42 -4.23
N HIS A 45 -4.75 5.32 -4.32
CA HIS A 45 -3.51 4.94 -5.00
C HIS A 45 -2.27 5.76 -4.64
N HIS A 46 -1.12 5.18 -4.96
CA HIS A 46 0.17 5.86 -5.11
C HIS A 46 0.45 6.07 -6.60
N HIS A 47 0.92 7.25 -7.00
CA HIS A 47 1.38 7.50 -8.35
C HIS A 47 2.89 7.73 -8.36
N ILE A 48 3.61 6.86 -9.05
CA ILE A 48 5.06 6.79 -9.04
C ILE A 48 5.62 7.25 -10.38
N ASN A 49 6.50 8.25 -10.35
CA ASN A 49 7.33 8.63 -11.48
C ASN A 49 8.63 7.82 -11.45
N THR A 50 9.04 7.27 -12.58
CA THR A 50 10.29 6.53 -12.71
C THR A 50 10.81 6.53 -14.14
N GLN A 51 12.12 6.45 -14.32
CA GLN A 51 12.75 6.13 -15.61
C GLN A 51 12.98 4.62 -15.79
N ASN A 52 12.70 3.81 -14.76
CA ASN A 52 12.92 2.37 -14.78
C ASN A 52 11.69 1.60 -14.29
N LEU A 53 10.70 1.47 -15.17
CA LEU A 53 9.46 0.73 -14.90
C LEU A 53 9.72 -0.70 -14.42
N ASP A 54 10.70 -1.40 -15.00
CA ASP A 54 11.01 -2.80 -14.64
C ASP A 54 11.56 -2.90 -13.21
N ALA A 55 12.38 -1.94 -12.77
CA ALA A 55 12.86 -1.92 -11.40
C ALA A 55 11.71 -1.72 -10.40
N HIS A 56 10.77 -0.82 -10.68
CA HIS A 56 9.59 -0.62 -9.85
C HIS A 56 8.64 -1.82 -9.89
N LYS A 57 8.39 -2.42 -11.06
CA LYS A 57 7.61 -3.67 -11.15
C LYS A 57 8.25 -4.76 -10.30
N ARG A 58 9.56 -4.96 -10.39
CA ARG A 58 10.27 -5.93 -9.57
C ARG A 58 10.13 -5.65 -8.07
N PHE A 59 10.22 -4.38 -7.66
CA PHE A 59 10.07 -3.98 -6.27
C PHE A 59 8.65 -4.26 -5.73
N TRP A 60 7.63 -3.74 -6.44
CA TRP A 60 6.25 -3.85 -5.99
C TRP A 60 5.67 -5.26 -6.13
N LEU A 61 5.98 -5.99 -7.22
CA LEU A 61 5.45 -7.34 -7.47
C LEU A 61 6.27 -8.42 -6.75
N GLU A 62 7.59 -8.51 -7.06
CA GLU A 62 8.43 -9.58 -6.51
C GLU A 62 8.88 -9.25 -5.07
N GLY A 63 9.17 -7.98 -4.78
CA GLY A 63 9.63 -7.51 -3.48
C GLY A 63 8.52 -7.47 -2.44
N LEU A 64 7.39 -6.85 -2.75
CA LEU A 64 6.30 -6.63 -1.80
C LEU A 64 5.07 -7.52 -2.04
N GLY A 65 5.02 -8.28 -3.14
CA GLY A 65 3.95 -9.24 -3.39
C GLY A 65 2.65 -8.65 -3.92
N GLY A 66 2.71 -7.48 -4.58
CA GLY A 66 1.59 -6.91 -5.31
C GLY A 66 1.16 -7.76 -6.49
N GLU A 67 -0.02 -7.53 -7.03
CA GLU A 67 -0.59 -8.24 -8.18
C GLU A 67 -0.85 -7.29 -9.34
N THR A 68 -0.63 -7.73 -10.57
CA THR A 68 -0.96 -6.95 -11.76
C THR A 68 -2.46 -6.96 -12.02
N ARG A 69 -3.02 -5.78 -12.31
CA ARG A 69 -4.39 -5.58 -12.79
C ARG A 69 -4.38 -4.73 -14.05
N GLU A 70 -5.50 -4.68 -14.74
CA GLU A 70 -5.71 -3.86 -15.93
C GLU A 70 -6.86 -2.88 -15.71
N LEU A 71 -6.65 -1.63 -16.09
CA LEU A 71 -7.61 -0.55 -15.94
C LEU A 71 -8.16 -0.10 -17.31
N GLY A 72 -9.49 -0.03 -17.40
CA GLY A 72 -10.23 0.53 -18.51
C GLY A 72 -10.08 -0.22 -19.85
N GLU A 73 -10.64 0.36 -20.90
CA GLU A 73 -10.59 -0.22 -22.25
C GLU A 73 -9.17 -0.27 -22.83
N THR A 74 -8.31 0.65 -22.38
CA THR A 74 -6.89 0.70 -22.79
C THR A 74 -6.05 -0.38 -22.14
N ARG A 75 -6.59 -1.13 -21.16
CA ARG A 75 -5.89 -2.15 -20.39
C ARG A 75 -4.60 -1.63 -19.77
N ARG A 76 -4.65 -0.40 -19.23
CA ARG A 76 -3.50 0.18 -18.53
C ARG A 76 -3.13 -0.71 -17.34
N GLU A 77 -1.89 -1.18 -17.33
CA GLU A 77 -1.39 -1.98 -16.21
C GLU A 77 -1.28 -1.14 -14.94
N VAL A 78 -1.78 -1.69 -13.84
CA VAL A 78 -1.63 -1.16 -12.49
C VAL A 78 -1.21 -2.28 -11.55
N ILE A 79 -0.51 -1.95 -10.47
CA ILE A 79 -0.15 -2.91 -9.43
C ILE A 79 -1.13 -2.73 -8.29
N ALA A 80 -1.75 -3.82 -7.85
CA ALA A 80 -2.76 -3.82 -6.80
C ALA A 80 -2.25 -4.51 -5.54
N PHE A 81 -2.52 -3.89 -4.40
CA PHE A 81 -2.48 -4.48 -3.07
C PHE A 81 -3.87 -4.35 -2.46
N PRO A 82 -4.22 -5.13 -1.42
CA PRO A 82 -5.38 -4.82 -0.61
C PRO A 82 -5.36 -3.36 -0.16
N ASP A 83 -6.43 -2.63 -0.48
CA ASP A 83 -6.68 -1.24 -0.12
C ASP A 83 -5.83 -0.16 -0.84
N VAL A 84 -4.99 -0.50 -1.82
CA VAL A 84 -4.25 0.49 -2.60
C VAL A 84 -3.83 0.00 -3.99
N LEU A 85 -3.86 0.90 -4.97
CA LEU A 85 -3.27 0.70 -6.29
C LEU A 85 -1.95 1.47 -6.40
N VAL A 86 -1.01 0.98 -7.22
CA VAL A 86 0.23 1.66 -7.55
C VAL A 86 0.29 1.87 -9.05
N PHE A 87 0.24 3.14 -9.46
CA PHE A 87 0.42 3.54 -10.84
C PHE A 87 1.88 3.88 -11.10
N LEU A 88 2.43 3.35 -12.19
CA LEU A 88 3.77 3.69 -12.66
C LEU A 88 3.67 4.56 -13.90
N THR A 89 4.41 5.67 -13.91
CA THR A 89 4.52 6.56 -15.07
C THR A 89 5.99 6.77 -15.43
N GLU A 90 6.31 6.63 -16.72
CA GLU A 90 7.63 6.90 -17.24
C GLU A 90 7.90 8.41 -17.25
N ALA A 91 8.54 8.88 -16.19
CA ALA A 91 8.96 10.27 -16.01
C ALA A 91 10.19 10.30 -15.09
N SER A 92 11.10 11.27 -15.30
CA SER A 92 12.26 11.42 -14.42
C SER A 92 11.85 12.04 -13.09
N PRO A 93 11.95 11.32 -11.96
CA PRO A 93 11.71 11.94 -10.67
C PRO A 93 12.83 12.91 -10.30
N THR A 94 12.47 14.00 -9.64
CA THR A 94 13.44 15.01 -9.18
C THR A 94 14.14 14.63 -7.88
N SER A 95 13.52 13.72 -7.09
CA SER A 95 14.04 13.18 -5.83
C SER A 95 13.26 11.93 -5.40
N GLY A 96 13.81 11.21 -4.41
CA GLY A 96 13.08 10.20 -3.64
C GLY A 96 12.06 10.81 -2.67
N THR A 97 11.49 9.99 -1.79
CA THR A 97 10.51 10.48 -0.79
C THR A 97 11.16 11.09 0.45
N ARG A 98 12.42 10.76 0.74
CA ARG A 98 13.15 11.39 1.85
C ARG A 98 13.38 12.88 1.54
N GLY A 99 12.95 13.77 2.45
CA GLY A 99 13.02 15.22 2.26
C GLY A 99 11.82 15.82 1.54
N THR A 100 10.78 15.03 1.27
CA THR A 100 9.49 15.51 0.76
C THR A 100 8.42 15.48 1.86
N ILE A 101 7.34 16.24 1.64
CA ILE A 101 6.25 16.36 2.62
C ILE A 101 5.57 15.02 2.91
N VAL A 102 5.42 14.12 1.94
CA VAL A 102 5.04 12.72 2.16
C VAL A 102 6.32 11.90 2.28
N ASN A 103 6.70 11.59 3.51
CA ASN A 103 7.97 10.97 3.82
C ASN A 103 8.05 9.49 3.43
N HIS A 104 6.96 8.75 3.64
CA HIS A 104 6.86 7.35 3.25
C HIS A 104 5.41 6.85 3.20
N VAL A 105 5.26 5.69 2.60
CA VAL A 105 4.04 4.88 2.61
C VAL A 105 4.28 3.63 3.44
N GLY A 106 3.28 3.15 4.16
CA GLY A 106 3.43 2.01 5.06
C GLY A 106 2.45 0.90 4.78
N PHE A 107 2.95 -0.33 4.89
CA PHE A 107 2.17 -1.56 4.74
C PHE A 107 2.21 -2.37 6.03
N GLU A 108 1.14 -3.09 6.32
CA GLU A 108 1.14 -4.19 7.28
C GLU A 108 1.42 -5.50 6.58
N THR A 109 2.16 -6.39 7.26
CA THR A 109 2.48 -7.74 6.78
C THR A 109 2.33 -8.78 7.87
N THR A 110 1.95 -9.99 7.50
CA THR A 110 1.82 -11.12 8.44
C THR A 110 3.17 -11.75 8.80
N ASP A 111 4.21 -11.58 7.97
CA ASP A 111 5.55 -12.14 8.18
C ASP A 111 6.64 -11.18 7.69
N ILE A 112 6.98 -10.21 8.54
CA ILE A 112 7.99 -9.20 8.23
C ILE A 112 9.39 -9.81 8.00
N TYR A 113 9.70 -10.95 8.64
CA TYR A 113 10.99 -11.61 8.49
C TYR A 113 11.15 -12.21 7.09
N ALA A 114 10.11 -12.86 6.58
CA ALA A 114 10.10 -13.38 5.22
C ALA A 114 10.17 -12.26 4.18
N ASP A 115 9.44 -11.15 4.40
CA ASP A 115 9.44 -10.02 3.47
C ASP A 115 10.79 -9.30 3.44
N VAL A 116 11.40 -9.02 4.60
CA VAL A 116 12.73 -8.41 4.68
C VAL A 116 13.79 -9.30 4.04
N ALA A 117 13.77 -10.62 4.31
CA ALA A 117 14.70 -11.55 3.68
C ALA A 117 14.56 -11.57 2.15
N ARG A 118 13.32 -11.53 1.64
CA ARG A 118 13.04 -11.46 0.21
C ARG A 118 13.54 -10.15 -0.42
N LEU A 119 13.27 -9.00 0.22
CA LEU A 119 13.73 -7.70 -0.24
C LEU A 119 15.27 -7.62 -0.28
N GLN A 120 15.94 -8.11 0.76
CA GLN A 120 17.41 -8.19 0.82
C GLN A 120 17.97 -9.12 -0.27
N ALA A 121 17.36 -10.28 -0.51
CA ALA A 121 17.76 -11.21 -1.57
C ALA A 121 17.60 -10.59 -2.97
N LEU A 122 16.65 -9.69 -3.16
CA LEU A 122 16.46 -8.89 -4.37
C LEU A 122 17.43 -7.69 -4.47
N GLY A 123 18.22 -7.42 -3.43
CA GLY A 123 19.24 -6.37 -3.40
C GLY A 123 18.76 -5.02 -2.89
N TYR A 124 17.57 -4.92 -2.28
CA TYR A 124 17.07 -3.67 -1.71
C TYR A 124 17.69 -3.37 -0.34
N ALA A 125 18.01 -2.10 -0.10
CA ALA A 125 18.62 -1.65 1.14
C ALA A 125 17.59 -1.50 2.26
N MET A 126 17.86 -2.14 3.40
CA MET A 126 17.10 -1.88 4.63
C MET A 126 17.73 -0.69 5.36
N ILE A 127 16.93 0.36 5.57
CA ILE A 127 17.34 1.61 6.22
C ILE A 127 16.76 1.77 7.63
N THR A 128 16.25 0.69 8.20
CA THR A 128 15.60 0.68 9.51
C THR A 128 16.45 1.28 10.61
N ARG A 129 17.78 1.04 10.59
CA ARG A 129 18.69 1.61 11.60
C ARG A 129 18.80 3.13 11.49
N GLU A 130 18.68 3.68 10.29
CA GLU A 130 18.73 5.12 10.04
C GLU A 130 17.44 5.83 10.49
N GLU A 131 16.31 5.12 10.43
CA GLU A 131 14.97 5.69 10.69
C GLU A 131 14.53 5.56 12.15
N LEU A 132 15.12 4.64 12.91
CA LEU A 132 14.73 4.41 14.30
C LEU A 132 15.75 5.02 15.28
N PRO A 133 15.26 5.55 16.43
CA PRO A 133 16.15 5.97 17.51
C PRO A 133 17.10 4.86 17.96
N GLU A 134 18.29 5.21 18.47
CA GLU A 134 19.30 4.26 18.95
C GLU A 134 18.79 3.33 20.08
N THR A 135 17.75 3.75 20.79
CA THR A 135 17.10 2.95 21.84
C THR A 135 16.36 1.71 21.33
N TYR A 136 16.14 1.63 20.02
CA TYR A 136 15.53 0.45 19.39
C TYR A 136 16.62 -0.54 18.98
N GLU A 137 16.41 -1.82 19.30
CA GLU A 137 17.25 -2.88 18.77
C GLU A 137 16.89 -3.12 17.30
N VAL A 138 17.88 -3.13 16.41
CA VAL A 138 17.71 -3.44 14.98
C VAL A 138 18.62 -4.59 14.62
N ILE A 139 18.02 -5.72 14.23
CA ILE A 139 18.71 -6.95 13.84
C ILE A 139 18.27 -7.29 12.42
N ASP A 140 19.23 -7.54 11.52
CA ASP A 140 19.00 -7.93 10.11
C ASP A 140 18.03 -7.01 9.37
N GLY A 141 18.07 -5.69 9.67
CA GLY A 141 17.19 -4.70 9.05
C GLY A 141 15.80 -4.59 9.68
N ILE A 142 15.53 -5.31 10.78
CA ILE A 142 14.23 -5.34 11.46
C ILE A 142 14.39 -4.72 12.85
N GLY A 143 13.57 -3.71 13.15
CA GLY A 143 13.50 -3.01 14.43
C GLY A 143 12.50 -3.67 15.37
N GLN A 144 12.92 -3.92 16.61
CA GLN A 144 12.07 -4.44 17.68
C GLN A 144 11.60 -3.28 18.55
N ARG A 145 10.28 -3.05 18.64
CA ARG A 145 9.71 -2.10 19.60
C ARG A 145 9.48 -2.76 20.96
N VAL A 146 9.79 -2.05 22.02
CA VAL A 146 9.54 -2.49 23.40
C VAL A 146 8.05 -2.81 23.66
N ALA A 147 7.13 -2.23 22.88
CA ALA A 147 5.69 -2.46 22.98
C ALA A 147 5.15 -3.54 22.01
N GLY A 148 6.04 -4.34 21.39
CA GLY A 148 5.63 -5.55 20.64
C GLY A 148 5.43 -5.37 19.13
N ASN A 149 5.56 -4.19 18.54
CA ASN A 149 5.47 -4.04 17.09
C ASN A 149 6.87 -4.18 16.46
N THR A 150 6.97 -5.10 15.51
CA THR A 150 8.15 -5.29 14.66
C THR A 150 8.00 -4.42 13.42
N ILE A 151 9.05 -3.71 13.03
CA ILE A 151 9.01 -2.69 11.98
C ILE A 151 10.27 -2.76 11.12
N ALA A 152 10.15 -2.47 9.83
CA ALA A 152 11.28 -2.35 8.94
C ALA A 152 11.07 -1.20 7.94
N TYR A 153 12.15 -0.58 7.51
CA TYR A 153 12.15 0.42 6.44
C TYR A 153 13.03 -0.06 5.30
N VAL A 154 12.47 -0.06 4.09
CA VAL A 154 13.18 -0.40 2.86
C VAL A 154 13.24 0.79 1.93
N LEU A 155 14.35 0.93 1.23
CA LEU A 155 14.52 1.89 0.15
C LEU A 155 14.35 1.15 -1.18
N GLY A 156 13.26 1.46 -1.88
CA GLY A 156 12.98 0.95 -3.22
C GLY A 156 13.66 1.78 -4.32
N PRO A 157 13.36 1.49 -5.60
CA PRO A 157 13.91 2.24 -6.73
C PRO A 157 13.60 3.73 -6.63
N ASP A 158 14.47 4.55 -7.20
CA ASP A 158 14.38 6.02 -7.18
C ASP A 158 14.24 6.61 -5.75
N ASP A 159 14.73 5.87 -4.73
CA ASP A 159 14.69 6.24 -3.32
C ASP A 159 13.27 6.41 -2.75
N ILE A 160 12.31 5.61 -3.22
CA ILE A 160 11.01 5.51 -2.54
C ILE A 160 11.16 4.76 -1.22
N LYS A 161 10.76 5.40 -0.12
CA LYS A 161 10.81 4.79 1.21
C LYS A 161 9.48 4.11 1.55
N VAL A 162 9.56 2.84 1.94
CA VAL A 162 8.41 2.04 2.38
C VAL A 162 8.66 1.50 3.80
N GLU A 163 7.65 1.67 4.67
CA GLU A 163 7.62 1.07 6.00
C GLU A 163 6.83 -0.23 5.98
N LEU A 164 7.35 -1.27 6.63
CA LEU A 164 6.64 -2.52 6.91
C LEU A 164 6.41 -2.64 8.41
N ILE A 165 5.19 -3.03 8.80
CA ILE A 165 4.80 -3.26 10.19
C ILE A 165 4.24 -4.68 10.29
N GLU A 166 4.74 -5.50 11.23
CA GLU A 166 4.18 -6.83 11.43
C GLU A 166 2.80 -6.73 12.11
N ASN A 167 1.81 -7.35 11.48
CA ASN A 167 0.48 -7.56 12.04
C ASN A 167 -0.06 -8.93 11.60
N LYS A 168 -0.02 -9.92 12.50
CA LYS A 168 -0.42 -11.30 12.23
C LYS A 168 -1.92 -11.51 12.13
N GLU A 169 -2.73 -10.48 12.42
CA GLU A 169 -4.19 -10.56 12.47
C GLU A 169 -4.86 -10.04 11.19
N ILE A 170 -4.10 -9.50 10.23
CA ILE A 170 -4.65 -9.05 8.95
C ILE A 170 -5.08 -10.22 8.06
N ALA A 171 -6.07 -9.99 7.20
CA ALA A 171 -6.65 -11.03 6.35
C ALA A 171 -5.77 -11.40 5.14
N HIS A 172 -4.85 -10.54 4.76
CA HIS A 172 -3.96 -10.67 3.61
C HIS A 172 -2.51 -10.80 4.07
N ASN A 173 -1.63 -11.35 3.23
CA ASN A 173 -0.20 -11.42 3.56
C ASN A 173 0.41 -10.04 3.73
N ILE A 174 -0.04 -9.07 2.93
CA ILE A 174 0.35 -7.66 2.98
C ILE A 174 -0.85 -6.81 2.60
N GLN A 175 -0.99 -5.63 3.20
CA GLN A 175 -2.02 -4.65 2.87
C GLN A 175 -1.56 -3.23 3.17
N MET A 176 -2.23 -2.23 2.56
CA MET A 176 -2.01 -0.82 2.87
C MET A 176 -2.32 -0.53 4.34
N HIS A 177 -1.49 0.30 4.98
CA HIS A 177 -1.69 0.68 6.37
C HIS A 177 -1.74 2.20 6.58
N HIS A 178 -0.75 2.96 6.07
CA HIS A 178 -0.70 4.39 6.33
C HIS A 178 0.10 5.19 5.31
N ILE A 179 -0.19 6.48 5.29
CA ILE A 179 0.66 7.52 4.69
C ILE A 179 1.29 8.32 5.84
N HIS A 180 2.58 8.59 5.76
CA HIS A 180 3.30 9.38 6.75
C HIS A 180 3.79 10.69 6.16
N TRP A 181 3.21 11.77 6.62
CA TRP A 181 3.70 13.13 6.36
C TRP A 181 4.73 13.52 7.41
N ALA A 182 5.68 14.34 7.00
CA ALA A 182 6.60 15.00 7.90
C ALA A 182 6.40 16.52 7.79
N SER A 183 6.01 17.20 8.87
CA SER A 183 5.64 18.61 8.85
C SER A 183 5.78 19.27 10.21
N GLU A 184 6.12 20.56 10.26
CA GLU A 184 6.02 21.39 11.47
C GLU A 184 4.55 21.66 11.87
N ALA A 185 3.60 21.47 10.92
CA ALA A 185 2.19 21.82 11.06
C ALA A 185 1.26 20.59 11.19
N GLY A 186 1.72 19.51 11.86
CA GLY A 186 0.96 18.25 11.95
C GLY A 186 -0.47 18.39 12.47
N GLU A 187 -0.69 19.28 13.47
CA GLU A 187 -2.04 19.55 14.02
C GLU A 187 -2.94 20.25 12.99
N ASP A 188 -2.40 21.23 12.26
CA ASP A 188 -3.15 21.94 11.23
C ASP A 188 -3.48 20.99 10.05
N MET A 189 -2.54 20.12 9.67
CA MET A 189 -2.77 19.07 8.65
C MET A 189 -3.89 18.13 9.10
N ARG A 190 -3.85 17.64 10.32
CA ARG A 190 -4.91 16.78 10.88
C ARG A 190 -6.28 17.44 10.78
N ALA A 191 -6.39 18.71 11.19
CA ALA A 191 -7.62 19.46 11.13
C ALA A 191 -8.10 19.65 9.69
N TRP A 192 -7.19 19.96 8.78
CA TRP A 192 -7.48 20.20 7.38
C TRP A 192 -8.00 18.92 6.66
N TYR A 193 -7.31 17.79 6.85
CA TYR A 193 -7.74 16.52 6.25
C TYR A 193 -9.07 16.03 6.84
N ALA A 194 -9.34 16.33 8.12
CA ALA A 194 -10.64 16.06 8.73
C ALA A 194 -11.76 16.93 8.11
N GLU A 195 -11.50 18.23 7.92
CA GLU A 195 -12.49 19.17 7.36
C GLU A 195 -12.80 18.93 5.90
N HIS A 196 -11.77 18.60 5.08
CA HIS A 196 -11.90 18.56 3.62
C HIS A 196 -12.16 17.14 3.11
N LEU A 197 -11.54 16.13 3.70
CA LEU A 197 -11.67 14.74 3.24
C LEU A 197 -12.43 13.84 4.23
N GLY A 198 -12.90 14.39 5.36
CA GLY A 198 -13.70 13.64 6.33
C GLY A 198 -12.90 12.64 7.17
N ALA A 199 -11.56 12.80 7.28
CA ALA A 199 -10.75 11.95 8.13
C ALA A 199 -11.12 12.15 9.62
N ILE A 200 -11.26 11.04 10.36
CA ILE A 200 -11.54 11.07 11.78
C ILE A 200 -10.26 11.45 12.52
N SER A 201 -10.25 12.63 13.15
CA SER A 201 -9.09 13.14 13.89
C SER A 201 -8.74 12.27 15.10
N GLY A 202 -7.46 12.01 15.30
CA GLY A 202 -6.94 11.21 16.40
C GLY A 202 -5.45 11.41 16.64
N LEU A 203 -4.87 10.47 17.36
CA LEU A 203 -3.42 10.36 17.56
C LEU A 203 -2.97 8.95 17.18
N ARG A 204 -1.82 8.84 16.53
CA ARG A 204 -1.14 7.57 16.28
C ARG A 204 0.31 7.67 16.76
N ILE A 205 0.67 6.79 17.71
CA ILE A 205 2.02 6.77 18.33
C ILE A 205 2.38 8.16 18.91
N GLY A 206 1.39 8.87 19.49
CA GLY A 206 1.58 10.20 20.06
C GLY A 206 1.68 11.34 19.04
N GLN A 207 1.53 11.06 17.75
CA GLN A 207 1.55 12.07 16.68
C GLN A 207 0.12 12.38 16.20
N PRO A 208 -0.15 13.62 15.73
CA PRO A 208 -1.42 13.95 15.08
C PRO A 208 -1.72 12.95 13.95
N ALA A 209 -2.96 12.50 13.88
CA ALA A 209 -3.38 11.53 12.88
C ALA A 209 -4.82 11.74 12.44
N GLY A 210 -5.14 11.28 11.23
CA GLY A 210 -6.49 11.15 10.70
C GLY A 210 -6.75 9.70 10.29
N GLN A 211 -7.99 9.22 10.44
CA GLN A 211 -8.39 7.89 10.02
C GLN A 211 -9.42 8.01 8.89
N LEU A 212 -9.12 7.44 7.74
CA LEU A 212 -10.08 7.08 6.70
C LEU A 212 -10.38 5.56 6.78
N PRO A 213 -11.46 5.07 6.16
CA PRO A 213 -11.86 3.67 6.31
C PRO A 213 -10.76 2.64 6.09
N ASN A 214 -9.86 2.87 5.14
CA ASN A 214 -8.83 1.92 4.72
C ASN A 214 -7.39 2.41 4.91
N VAL A 215 -7.17 3.58 5.53
CA VAL A 215 -5.83 4.14 5.69
C VAL A 215 -5.72 5.04 6.91
N ASN A 216 -4.57 5.00 7.57
CA ASN A 216 -4.17 5.96 8.59
C ASN A 216 -3.36 7.10 7.92
N LEU A 217 -3.70 8.34 8.22
CA LEU A 217 -2.95 9.53 7.83
C LEU A 217 -2.17 9.98 9.07
N THR A 218 -0.84 9.85 9.05
CA THR A 218 0.01 10.20 10.19
C THR A 218 0.80 11.45 9.86
N PHE A 219 0.73 12.48 10.71
CA PHE A 219 1.38 13.77 10.52
C PHE A 219 2.50 13.93 11.54
N GLY A 220 3.66 13.36 11.21
CA GLY A 220 4.85 13.38 12.07
C GLY A 220 5.57 14.73 12.05
N PRO A 221 6.41 15.00 13.07
CA PRO A 221 7.15 16.25 13.13
C PRO A 221 8.27 16.30 12.09
N SER A 222 8.56 17.52 11.62
CA SER A 222 9.78 17.86 10.88
C SER A 222 10.32 19.17 11.43
N GLU A 223 11.62 19.32 11.52
CA GLU A 223 12.29 20.56 11.93
C GLU A 223 12.55 21.51 10.75
N THR A 224 12.29 21.06 9.52
CA THR A 224 12.57 21.84 8.31
C THR A 224 11.39 21.77 7.36
N ARG A 225 11.24 22.83 6.56
CA ARG A 225 10.31 22.83 5.45
C ARG A 225 10.76 21.82 4.40
N LEU A 226 9.85 20.91 4.01
CA LEU A 226 10.11 19.85 3.06
C LEU A 226 9.66 20.23 1.63
N ALA A 227 10.18 19.51 0.65
CA ALA A 227 9.77 19.67 -0.74
C ALA A 227 8.34 19.14 -0.96
N ARG A 228 7.64 19.73 -1.92
CA ARG A 228 6.35 19.21 -2.38
C ARG A 228 6.53 17.86 -3.09
N THR A 229 5.46 17.07 -3.19
CA THR A 229 5.52 15.74 -3.82
C THR A 229 5.57 15.79 -5.35
N GLN A 230 4.88 16.74 -5.97
CA GLN A 230 4.77 16.82 -7.43
C GLN A 230 6.13 16.82 -8.13
N GLY A 231 6.33 15.89 -9.06
CA GLY A 231 7.56 15.72 -9.81
C GLY A 231 8.62 14.87 -9.10
N THR A 232 8.37 14.35 -7.89
CA THR A 232 9.26 13.40 -7.20
C THR A 232 8.89 11.96 -7.52
N VAL A 233 9.57 10.97 -6.93
CA VAL A 233 9.22 9.55 -7.14
C VAL A 233 7.78 9.25 -6.72
N LEU A 234 7.33 9.72 -5.57
CA LEU A 234 5.92 9.71 -5.18
C LEU A 234 5.30 11.05 -5.62
N ASP A 235 4.91 11.12 -6.88
CA ASP A 235 4.39 12.36 -7.49
C ASP A 235 3.14 12.86 -6.76
N HIS A 236 2.19 11.98 -6.59
CA HIS A 236 0.96 12.27 -5.86
C HIS A 236 0.38 11.03 -5.16
N ILE A 237 -0.51 11.31 -4.24
CA ILE A 237 -1.37 10.32 -3.61
C ILE A 237 -2.81 10.53 -4.09
N GLY A 238 -3.55 9.44 -4.24
CA GLY A 238 -4.92 9.48 -4.73
C GLY A 238 -5.92 8.99 -3.70
N PHE A 239 -7.04 9.69 -3.63
CA PHE A 239 -8.20 9.27 -2.85
C PHE A 239 -9.35 8.90 -3.80
N GLU A 240 -9.91 7.72 -3.60
CA GLU A 240 -11.11 7.29 -4.29
C GLU A 240 -12.34 7.88 -3.58
N VAL A 241 -13.26 8.42 -4.35
CA VAL A 241 -14.37 9.24 -3.85
C VAL A 241 -15.68 8.73 -4.42
N LYS A 242 -16.68 8.61 -3.58
CA LYS A 242 -18.05 8.44 -4.01
C LYS A 242 -18.65 9.80 -4.32
N ASP A 243 -19.13 10.00 -5.56
CA ASP A 243 -19.66 11.26 -6.07
C ASP A 243 -18.61 12.39 -6.07
N LEU A 244 -17.57 12.19 -6.88
CA LEU A 244 -16.44 13.12 -7.00
C LEU A 244 -16.88 14.52 -7.41
N LYS A 245 -17.86 14.62 -8.31
CA LYS A 245 -18.33 15.92 -8.78
C LYS A 245 -18.89 16.77 -7.63
N ALA A 246 -19.73 16.17 -6.78
CA ALA A 246 -20.28 16.87 -5.62
C ALA A 246 -19.19 17.22 -4.60
N LEU A 247 -18.19 16.34 -4.39
CA LEU A 247 -17.07 16.68 -3.51
C LEU A 247 -16.25 17.85 -4.05
N CYS A 248 -15.99 17.92 -5.37
CA CYS A 248 -15.26 19.04 -5.96
C CYS A 248 -16.00 20.37 -5.73
N GLU A 249 -17.33 20.41 -5.93
CA GLU A 249 -18.15 21.59 -5.68
C GLU A 249 -18.09 22.03 -4.20
N GLU A 250 -18.11 21.08 -3.26
CA GLU A 250 -17.95 21.36 -1.83
C GLU A 250 -16.56 21.90 -1.48
N LEU A 251 -15.51 21.32 -2.05
CA LEU A 251 -14.13 21.76 -1.82
C LEU A 251 -13.88 23.16 -2.41
N GLU A 252 -14.41 23.45 -3.59
CA GLU A 252 -14.35 24.80 -4.17
C GLU A 252 -15.07 25.83 -3.28
N ALA A 253 -16.25 25.48 -2.76
CA ALA A 253 -16.99 26.34 -1.82
C ALA A 253 -16.22 26.60 -0.51
N LYS A 254 -15.34 25.68 -0.11
CA LYS A 254 -14.40 25.83 1.02
C LYS A 254 -13.11 26.56 0.65
N GLY A 255 -12.93 26.96 -0.60
CA GLY A 255 -11.76 27.72 -1.08
C GLY A 255 -10.62 26.89 -1.62
N ILE A 256 -10.80 25.60 -1.85
CA ILE A 256 -9.81 24.78 -2.57
C ILE A 256 -9.79 25.20 -4.03
N VAL A 257 -8.58 25.43 -4.54
CA VAL A 257 -8.33 25.71 -5.96
C VAL A 257 -7.78 24.45 -6.60
N PHE A 258 -8.49 23.91 -7.57
CA PHE A 258 -8.04 22.74 -8.30
C PHE A 258 -6.97 23.12 -9.34
N ASP A 259 -5.84 22.40 -9.31
CA ASP A 259 -4.81 22.47 -10.35
C ASP A 259 -5.36 21.88 -11.67
N ARG A 260 -6.19 20.83 -11.54
CA ARG A 260 -6.98 20.25 -12.61
C ARG A 260 -8.41 20.02 -12.09
N PRO A 261 -9.42 20.78 -12.57
CA PRO A 261 -10.80 20.60 -12.17
C PRO A 261 -11.34 19.22 -12.56
N TYR A 262 -12.52 18.88 -12.03
CA TYR A 262 -13.25 17.66 -12.36
C TYR A 262 -13.29 17.41 -13.87
N VAL A 263 -12.91 16.21 -14.29
CA VAL A 263 -13.00 15.74 -15.67
C VAL A 263 -13.25 14.23 -15.71
N GLU A 264 -14.15 13.82 -16.59
CA GLU A 264 -14.38 12.40 -16.89
C GLU A 264 -13.36 11.90 -17.92
N ILE A 265 -12.92 10.67 -17.75
CA ILE A 265 -12.04 9.93 -18.67
C ILE A 265 -12.74 8.62 -19.07
N PRO A 266 -13.70 8.67 -20.01
CA PRO A 266 -14.55 7.52 -20.35
C PRO A 266 -13.76 6.28 -20.77
N ALA A 267 -12.63 6.45 -21.48
CA ALA A 267 -11.77 5.34 -21.90
C ALA A 267 -11.15 4.55 -20.75
N LEU A 268 -11.07 5.16 -19.57
CA LEU A 268 -10.59 4.51 -18.33
C LEU A 268 -11.74 4.15 -17.38
N GLY A 269 -12.95 4.62 -17.66
CA GLY A 269 -14.10 4.49 -16.75
C GLY A 269 -13.93 5.32 -15.47
N LEU A 270 -13.16 6.41 -15.54
CA LEU A 270 -12.81 7.24 -14.37
C LEU A 270 -13.32 8.67 -14.50
N ALA A 271 -13.53 9.30 -13.35
CA ALA A 271 -13.47 10.74 -13.21
C ALA A 271 -12.30 11.12 -12.27
N ILE A 272 -11.68 12.28 -12.52
CA ILE A 272 -10.52 12.75 -11.77
C ILE A 272 -10.58 14.25 -11.51
N ALA A 273 -9.92 14.68 -10.44
CA ALA A 273 -9.60 16.08 -10.14
C ALA A 273 -8.29 16.15 -9.36
N PHE A 274 -7.54 17.26 -9.48
CA PHE A 274 -6.27 17.43 -8.77
C PHE A 274 -6.21 18.77 -8.05
N PHE A 275 -5.61 18.76 -6.88
CA PHE A 275 -5.23 19.97 -6.14
C PHE A 275 -3.93 19.76 -5.39
N THR A 276 -3.30 20.84 -4.96
CA THR A 276 -2.17 20.80 -4.04
C THR A 276 -2.63 21.26 -2.66
N ASP A 277 -2.37 20.48 -1.61
CA ASP A 277 -2.69 20.88 -0.24
C ASP A 277 -1.80 22.06 0.22
N PRO A 278 -2.13 22.75 1.32
CA PRO A 278 -1.37 23.94 1.76
C PRO A 278 0.11 23.68 2.06
N TRP A 279 0.51 22.44 2.25
CA TRP A 279 1.88 22.06 2.61
C TRP A 279 2.67 21.49 1.44
N GLY A 280 2.03 21.22 0.31
CA GLY A 280 2.69 20.80 -0.93
C GLY A 280 2.49 19.35 -1.31
N THR A 281 1.53 18.65 -0.69
CA THR A 281 1.10 17.33 -1.17
C THR A 281 0.26 17.51 -2.42
N TYR A 282 0.67 16.94 -3.54
CA TYR A 282 -0.14 16.85 -4.73
C TYR A 282 -1.14 15.71 -4.55
N VAL A 283 -2.42 15.99 -4.70
CA VAL A 283 -3.52 15.08 -4.40
C VAL A 283 -4.37 14.88 -5.65
N GLU A 284 -4.61 13.63 -6.01
CA GLU A 284 -5.62 13.23 -7.00
C GLU A 284 -6.88 12.75 -6.26
N LEU A 285 -8.02 13.21 -6.70
CA LEU A 285 -9.30 12.63 -6.36
C LEU A 285 -9.80 11.83 -7.57
N THR A 286 -10.23 10.60 -7.33
CA THR A 286 -10.72 9.69 -8.38
C THR A 286 -12.11 9.17 -8.05
N GLU A 287 -12.88 8.80 -9.07
CA GLU A 287 -14.09 8.01 -8.97
C GLU A 287 -14.06 6.92 -10.04
N GLY A 288 -14.26 5.65 -9.63
CA GLY A 288 -14.31 4.48 -10.51
C GLY A 288 -13.19 3.46 -10.34
N LEU A 289 -12.18 3.73 -9.47
CA LEU A 289 -11.08 2.80 -9.21
C LEU A 289 -11.51 1.61 -8.32
N ASP A 290 -12.54 1.74 -7.52
CA ASP A 290 -13.04 0.69 -6.64
C ASP A 290 -13.66 -0.50 -7.38
N SER A 291 -13.83 -0.38 -8.70
CA SER A 291 -14.32 -1.44 -9.59
C SER A 291 -13.22 -2.36 -10.16
N ILE A 292 -11.92 -2.13 -9.83
CA ILE A 292 -10.75 -2.84 -10.39
C ILE A 292 -10.42 -4.12 -9.62
#